data_dc5edc2114bab5116f603473afe20af5
#
_entry.id   dc5edc2114bab5116f603473afe20af5
#
_cell.length_a   1.000
_cell.length_b   1.000
_cell.length_c   1.000
_cell.angle_alpha   90.00
_cell.angle_beta   90.00
_cell.angle_gamma   90.00
#
_symmetry.space_group_name_H-M   'P 1'
#
loop_
_entity.id
_entity.type
_entity.pdbx_description
1 polymer ?
#
loop_
_entity_poly.entity_id
_entity_poly.type
_entity_poly.pdbx_seq_one_letter_code
_entity_poly.pdbx_strand_id
1 'polypeptide(L)'
;MTTTIHISSARIGSPFVAKLEQISGQNLLACYQCGKCSAGCPMAAHMDVLPNQIIRLAQLGMKEQLLAARSIWICVSCLTCNSRCPKEIKIAEIFEALRETVLRSGNRDDHLKIQELSPEARGALPPIAMISAMRKQTS
;
A
#
# COMPACT_ATOMS: atom_id res chain seq x y z
N MET A 1 5.46 12.79 -22.84
CA MET A 1 6.44 13.28 -21.83
C MET A 1 7.23 12.11 -21.30
N THR A 2 8.53 12.06 -21.57
CA THR A 2 9.41 10.97 -21.12
C THR A 2 9.74 11.21 -19.65
N THR A 3 9.14 10.45 -18.75
CA THR A 3 9.46 10.56 -17.32
C THR A 3 10.80 9.88 -17.08
N THR A 4 11.84 10.66 -16.85
CA THR A 4 13.17 10.13 -16.51
C THR A 4 13.16 9.64 -15.07
N ILE A 5 13.42 8.35 -14.86
CA ILE A 5 13.54 7.75 -13.53
C ILE A 5 15.01 7.87 -13.10
N HIS A 6 15.27 8.68 -12.05
CA HIS A 6 16.58 8.75 -11.42
C HIS A 6 16.74 7.67 -10.38
N ILE A 7 17.61 6.70 -10.63
CA ILE A 7 17.96 5.63 -9.68
C ILE A 7 19.17 6.07 -8.87
N SER A 8 19.07 6.06 -7.56
CA SER A 8 20.15 6.40 -6.63
C SER A 8 20.39 5.21 -5.70
N SER A 9 21.65 4.86 -5.48
CA SER A 9 22.05 3.81 -4.54
C SER A 9 21.58 4.10 -3.10
N ALA A 10 21.47 5.36 -2.73
CA ALA A 10 20.96 5.78 -1.41
C ALA A 10 19.46 5.50 -1.21
N ARG A 11 18.69 5.29 -2.29
CA ARG A 11 17.27 4.93 -2.22
C ARG A 11 17.07 3.43 -2.06
N ILE A 12 17.98 2.64 -2.66
CA ILE A 12 17.99 1.18 -2.52
C ILE A 12 18.43 0.88 -1.09
N GLY A 13 17.59 0.16 -0.31
CA GLY A 13 17.84 -0.07 1.12
C GLY A 13 17.58 1.13 2.03
N SER A 14 16.82 2.12 1.56
CA SER A 14 16.40 3.26 2.38
C SER A 14 15.62 2.82 3.64
N PRO A 15 15.55 3.65 4.69
CA PRO A 15 14.74 3.35 5.88
C PRO A 15 13.28 3.02 5.58
N PHE A 16 12.75 3.57 4.48
CA PHE A 16 11.41 3.24 4.00
C PHE A 16 11.32 1.78 3.53
N VAL A 17 12.29 1.31 2.74
CA VAL A 17 12.34 -0.08 2.26
C VAL A 17 12.47 -1.04 3.43
N ALA A 18 13.40 -0.76 4.36
CA ALA A 18 13.58 -1.57 5.56
C ALA A 18 12.31 -1.64 6.42
N LYS A 19 11.62 -0.50 6.59
CA LYS A 19 10.33 -0.46 7.29
C LYS A 19 9.25 -1.28 6.59
N LEU A 20 9.18 -1.20 5.26
CA LEU A 20 8.22 -1.96 4.46
C LEU A 20 8.47 -3.47 4.58
N GLU A 21 9.74 -3.91 4.54
CA GLU A 21 10.13 -5.30 4.77
C GLU A 21 9.80 -5.76 6.20
N GLN A 22 10.02 -4.91 7.20
CA GLN A 22 9.69 -5.20 8.59
C GLN A 22 8.18 -5.39 8.79
N ILE A 23 7.35 -4.51 8.22
CA ILE A 23 5.88 -4.58 8.36
C ILE A 23 5.32 -5.78 7.60
N SER A 24 5.77 -5.99 6.35
CA SER A 24 5.28 -7.08 5.51
C SER A 24 5.87 -8.44 5.86
N GLY A 25 6.99 -8.49 6.58
CA GLY A 25 7.75 -9.71 6.81
C GLY A 25 8.34 -10.33 5.54
N GLN A 26 8.45 -9.57 4.45
CA GLN A 26 8.87 -10.07 3.14
C GLN A 26 10.22 -9.48 2.70
N ASN A 27 11.06 -10.30 2.08
CA ASN A 27 12.28 -9.84 1.43
C ASN A 27 11.96 -9.35 0.01
N LEU A 28 11.95 -8.05 -0.19
CA LEU A 28 11.64 -7.43 -1.49
C LEU A 28 12.67 -7.77 -2.56
N LEU A 29 13.94 -7.92 -2.20
CA LEU A 29 15.01 -8.21 -3.13
C LEU A 29 14.98 -9.65 -3.68
N ALA A 30 14.24 -10.56 -3.04
CA ALA A 30 14.03 -11.91 -3.55
C ALA A 30 13.23 -11.95 -4.86
N CYS A 31 12.50 -10.86 -5.19
CA CYS A 31 11.71 -10.76 -6.40
C CYS A 31 12.59 -10.52 -7.64
N TYR A 32 12.57 -11.47 -8.58
CA TYR A 32 13.27 -11.36 -9.87
C TYR A 32 12.39 -10.90 -11.04
N GLN A 33 11.22 -10.33 -10.73
CA GLN A 33 10.34 -9.66 -11.71
C GLN A 33 9.76 -10.59 -12.81
N CYS A 34 9.42 -11.84 -12.47
CA CYS A 34 8.87 -12.80 -13.44
C CYS A 34 7.44 -12.45 -13.94
N GLY A 35 6.73 -11.54 -13.30
CA GLY A 35 5.40 -11.07 -13.72
C GLY A 35 4.24 -12.02 -13.46
N LYS A 36 4.43 -13.23 -12.93
CA LYS A 36 3.35 -14.21 -12.68
C LYS A 36 2.24 -13.68 -11.76
N CYS A 37 2.60 -12.86 -10.79
CA CYS A 37 1.64 -12.22 -9.89
C CYS A 37 0.72 -11.25 -10.63
N SER A 38 1.25 -10.47 -11.57
CA SER A 38 0.46 -9.52 -12.37
C SER A 38 -0.39 -10.23 -13.41
N ALA A 39 0.15 -11.24 -14.09
CA ALA A 39 -0.58 -12.02 -15.07
C ALA A 39 -1.77 -12.79 -14.47
N GLY A 40 -1.75 -13.10 -13.18
CA GLY A 40 -2.84 -13.80 -12.49
C GLY A 40 -3.73 -12.90 -11.63
N CYS A 41 -3.47 -11.61 -11.60
CA CYS A 41 -4.25 -10.70 -10.76
C CYS A 41 -5.62 -10.40 -11.39
N PRO A 42 -6.75 -10.71 -10.72
CA PRO A 42 -8.08 -10.43 -11.26
C PRO A 42 -8.35 -8.92 -11.39
N MET A 43 -7.63 -8.09 -10.63
CA MET A 43 -7.79 -6.65 -10.65
C MET A 43 -6.78 -5.92 -11.55
N ALA A 44 -5.91 -6.64 -12.28
CA ALA A 44 -4.83 -6.06 -13.07
C ALA A 44 -5.30 -4.99 -14.07
N ALA A 45 -6.46 -5.20 -14.71
CA ALA A 45 -7.01 -4.25 -15.68
C ALA A 45 -7.43 -2.90 -15.07
N HIS A 46 -7.62 -2.84 -13.76
CA HIS A 46 -8.04 -1.63 -13.03
C HIS A 46 -6.89 -0.94 -12.30
N MET A 47 -5.71 -1.59 -12.26
CA MET A 47 -4.53 -1.09 -11.56
C MET A 47 -3.73 -0.13 -12.45
N ASP A 48 -3.32 0.99 -11.88
CA ASP A 48 -2.38 1.94 -12.50
C ASP A 48 -0.93 1.42 -12.44
N VAL A 49 -0.59 0.67 -11.39
CA VAL A 49 0.70 0.01 -11.20
C VAL A 49 0.46 -1.46 -10.89
N LEU A 50 1.01 -2.36 -11.71
CA LEU A 50 0.81 -3.79 -11.56
C LEU A 50 1.55 -4.37 -10.34
N PRO A 51 1.12 -5.52 -9.78
CA PRO A 51 1.75 -6.11 -8.59
C PRO A 51 3.26 -6.28 -8.67
N ASN A 52 3.81 -6.77 -9.80
CA ASN A 52 5.27 -6.87 -9.95
C ASN A 52 5.95 -5.52 -10.01
N GLN A 53 5.29 -4.51 -10.59
CA GLN A 53 5.81 -3.13 -10.64
C GLN A 53 5.82 -2.47 -9.26
N ILE A 54 4.82 -2.72 -8.42
CA ILE A 54 4.80 -2.28 -7.01
C ILE A 54 6.06 -2.79 -6.29
N ILE A 55 6.39 -4.09 -6.45
CA ILE A 55 7.62 -4.64 -5.83
C ILE A 55 8.86 -3.98 -6.44
N ARG A 56 8.88 -3.74 -7.74
CA ARG A 56 10.01 -3.07 -8.39
C ARG A 56 10.24 -1.66 -7.89
N LEU A 57 9.18 -0.87 -7.76
CA LEU A 57 9.26 0.47 -7.19
C LEU A 57 9.73 0.44 -5.73
N ALA A 58 9.29 -0.57 -4.97
CA ALA A 58 9.75 -0.78 -3.60
C ALA A 58 11.26 -1.11 -3.55
N GLN A 59 11.75 -2.01 -4.40
CA GLN A 59 13.18 -2.32 -4.53
C GLN A 59 14.02 -1.09 -4.85
N LEU A 60 13.50 -0.18 -5.67
CA LEU A 60 14.15 1.07 -6.05
C LEU A 60 13.99 2.19 -5.02
N GLY A 61 13.26 1.96 -3.93
CA GLY A 61 13.00 2.96 -2.88
C GLY A 61 12.17 4.16 -3.34
N MET A 62 11.31 3.98 -4.34
CA MET A 62 10.49 5.05 -4.92
C MET A 62 9.23 5.29 -4.10
N LYS A 63 9.42 5.77 -2.87
CA LYS A 63 8.38 5.94 -1.86
C LYS A 63 7.19 6.77 -2.36
N GLU A 64 7.45 7.93 -2.95
CA GLU A 64 6.40 8.87 -3.37
C GLU A 64 5.49 8.23 -4.43
N GLN A 65 6.07 7.54 -5.40
CA GLN A 65 5.31 6.86 -6.46
C GLN A 65 4.51 5.68 -5.91
N LEU A 66 5.10 4.93 -4.97
CA LEU A 66 4.41 3.81 -4.32
C LEU A 66 3.20 4.27 -3.54
N LEU A 67 3.36 5.29 -2.69
CA LEU A 67 2.28 5.77 -1.83
C LEU A 67 1.19 6.52 -2.60
N ALA A 68 1.52 7.07 -3.79
CA ALA A 68 0.56 7.69 -4.69
C ALA A 68 -0.18 6.68 -5.58
N ALA A 69 0.28 5.42 -5.67
CA ALA A 69 -0.31 4.42 -6.53
C ALA A 69 -1.73 4.03 -6.05
N ARG A 70 -2.73 4.18 -6.93
CA ARG A 70 -4.11 3.77 -6.63
C ARG A 70 -4.24 2.27 -6.45
N SER A 71 -3.36 1.49 -7.07
CA SER A 71 -3.34 0.03 -7.02
C SER A 71 -3.29 -0.54 -5.61
N ILE A 72 -2.67 0.18 -4.64
CA ILE A 72 -2.64 -0.26 -3.25
C ILE A 72 -4.03 -0.35 -2.63
N TRP A 73 -4.98 0.46 -3.11
CA TRP A 73 -6.38 0.47 -2.66
C TRP A 73 -7.30 -0.40 -3.53
N ILE A 74 -6.93 -0.64 -4.80
CA ILE A 74 -7.68 -1.50 -5.73
C ILE A 74 -7.46 -2.99 -5.40
N CYS A 75 -6.33 -3.33 -4.79
CA CYS A 75 -6.03 -4.71 -4.41
C CYS A 75 -7.06 -5.25 -3.41
N VAL A 76 -7.79 -6.30 -3.81
CA VAL A 76 -8.84 -6.95 -3.00
C VAL A 76 -8.31 -8.05 -2.08
N SER A 77 -7.00 -8.18 -1.95
CA SER A 77 -6.33 -9.18 -1.09
C SER A 77 -6.80 -10.63 -1.34
N CYS A 78 -7.03 -10.99 -2.61
CA CYS A 78 -7.49 -12.33 -3.01
C CYS A 78 -6.41 -13.42 -2.90
N LEU A 79 -5.18 -13.08 -2.55
CA LEU A 79 -4.02 -13.95 -2.35
C LEU A 79 -3.54 -14.74 -3.58
N THR A 80 -4.13 -14.56 -4.74
CA THR A 80 -3.74 -15.25 -5.98
C THR A 80 -2.27 -14.98 -6.35
N CYS A 81 -1.77 -13.77 -6.10
CA CYS A 81 -0.38 -13.42 -6.34
C CYS A 81 0.58 -14.19 -5.41
N ASN A 82 0.19 -14.46 -4.18
CA ASN A 82 0.99 -15.22 -3.21
C ASN A 82 1.18 -16.67 -3.68
N SER A 83 0.09 -17.33 -4.09
CA SER A 83 0.12 -18.72 -4.56
C SER A 83 0.89 -18.90 -5.87
N ARG A 84 0.97 -17.84 -6.70
CA ARG A 84 1.67 -17.87 -7.98
C ARG A 84 3.16 -17.53 -7.91
N CYS A 85 3.63 -17.00 -6.79
CA CYS A 85 5.00 -16.54 -6.65
C CYS A 85 5.98 -17.72 -6.49
N PRO A 86 6.92 -17.94 -7.43
CA PRO A 86 7.89 -19.04 -7.33
C PRO A 86 8.97 -18.78 -6.26
N LYS A 87 9.04 -17.57 -5.72
CA LYS A 87 9.91 -17.18 -4.61
C LYS A 87 9.16 -17.10 -3.28
N GLU A 88 7.93 -17.56 -3.26
CA GLU A 88 7.06 -17.60 -2.06
C GLU A 88 6.87 -16.22 -1.38
N ILE A 89 7.09 -15.14 -2.15
CA ILE A 89 6.84 -13.79 -1.65
C ILE A 89 5.35 -13.58 -1.53
N LYS A 90 4.91 -13.19 -0.34
CA LYS A 90 3.52 -12.90 -0.05
C LYS A 90 3.20 -11.45 -0.44
N ILE A 91 2.88 -11.27 -1.70
CA ILE A 91 2.74 -9.95 -2.33
C ILE A 91 1.56 -9.18 -1.74
N ALA A 92 0.48 -9.86 -1.37
CA ALA A 92 -0.67 -9.24 -0.73
C ALA A 92 -0.29 -8.57 0.62
N GLU A 93 0.64 -9.15 1.37
CA GLU A 93 1.16 -8.57 2.62
C GLU A 93 1.98 -7.30 2.37
N ILE A 94 2.68 -7.22 1.22
CA ILE A 94 3.37 -5.99 0.82
C ILE A 94 2.36 -4.87 0.52
N PHE A 95 1.25 -5.19 -0.16
CA PHE A 95 0.17 -4.22 -0.39
C PHE A 95 -0.44 -3.75 0.93
N GLU A 96 -0.64 -4.65 1.89
CA GLU A 96 -1.16 -4.31 3.21
C GLU A 96 -0.19 -3.40 3.98
N ALA A 97 1.09 -3.72 3.97
CA ALA A 97 2.12 -2.90 4.60
C ALA A 97 2.20 -1.49 3.99
N LEU A 98 1.96 -1.35 2.68
CA LEU A 98 1.87 -0.04 2.02
C LEU A 98 0.64 0.74 2.51
N ARG A 99 -0.54 0.09 2.61
CA ARG A 99 -1.76 0.71 3.17
C ARG A 99 -1.52 1.18 4.61
N GLU A 100 -0.94 0.31 5.43
CA GLU A 100 -0.60 0.65 6.82
C GLU A 100 0.34 1.86 6.87
N THR A 101 1.35 1.91 6.01
CA THR A 101 2.29 3.02 5.95
C THR A 101 1.59 4.34 5.61
N VAL A 102 0.62 4.33 4.70
CA VAL A 102 -0.19 5.52 4.37
C VAL A 102 -1.08 5.91 5.54
N LEU A 103 -1.83 4.97 6.09
CA LEU A 103 -2.81 5.22 7.15
C LEU A 103 -2.17 5.65 8.47
N ARG A 104 -0.96 5.15 8.76
CA ARG A 104 -0.22 5.47 10.00
C ARG A 104 0.89 6.49 9.79
N SER A 105 0.88 7.24 8.70
CA SER A 105 1.91 8.25 8.40
C SER A 105 1.95 9.42 9.39
N GLY A 106 1.02 9.44 10.35
CA GLY A 106 0.91 10.51 11.34
C GLY A 106 0.30 11.81 10.79
N ASN A 107 -0.07 11.82 9.53
CA ASN A 107 -0.79 12.93 8.93
C ASN A 107 -2.26 12.82 9.37
N ARG A 108 -2.55 13.41 10.54
CA ARG A 108 -3.89 13.38 11.14
C ARG A 108 -4.93 14.18 10.33
N ASP A 109 -4.47 14.89 9.31
CA ASP A 109 -5.34 15.74 8.48
C ASP A 109 -6.23 14.91 7.53
N ASP A 110 -5.84 13.64 7.27
CA ASP A 110 -6.63 12.71 6.46
C ASP A 110 -7.69 11.95 7.28
N HIS A 111 -7.74 12.14 8.58
CA HIS A 111 -8.71 11.49 9.44
C HIS A 111 -9.96 12.35 9.60
N LEU A 112 -11.12 11.73 9.40
CA LEU A 112 -12.40 12.37 9.69
C LEU A 112 -12.45 12.75 11.17
N LYS A 113 -12.43 14.04 11.46
CA LYS A 113 -12.60 14.55 12.83
C LYS A 113 -14.08 14.71 13.11
N ILE A 114 -14.60 13.91 14.02
CA ILE A 114 -16.04 13.92 14.37
C ILE A 114 -16.48 15.32 14.82
N GLN A 115 -15.59 16.11 15.42
CA GLN A 115 -15.85 17.48 15.87
C GLN A 115 -16.11 18.44 14.70
N GLU A 116 -15.54 18.16 13.52
CA GLU A 116 -15.67 18.99 12.31
C GLU A 116 -16.94 18.66 11.50
N LEU A 117 -17.62 17.56 11.84
CA LEU A 117 -18.89 17.20 11.20
C LEU A 117 -20.03 18.11 11.68
N SER A 118 -20.88 18.52 10.74
CA SER A 118 -22.10 19.24 11.09
C SER A 118 -23.01 18.38 11.99
N PRO A 119 -23.84 19.00 12.85
CA PRO A 119 -24.78 18.25 13.68
C PRO A 119 -25.72 17.33 12.89
N GLU A 120 -26.11 17.76 11.68
CA GLU A 120 -26.96 16.98 10.77
C GLU A 120 -26.24 15.75 10.25
N ALA A 121 -24.98 15.92 9.79
CA ALA A 121 -24.16 14.81 9.33
C ALA A 121 -23.91 13.80 10.46
N ARG A 122 -23.66 14.27 11.69
CA ARG A 122 -23.50 13.38 12.86
C ARG A 122 -24.75 12.60 13.17
N GLY A 123 -25.93 13.23 13.05
CA GLY A 123 -27.22 12.56 13.27
C GLY A 123 -27.56 11.52 12.18
N ALA A 124 -27.04 11.68 10.97
CA ALA A 124 -27.25 10.76 9.85
C ALA A 124 -26.30 9.57 9.87
N LEU A 125 -25.17 9.65 10.59
CA LEU A 125 -24.20 8.56 10.67
C LEU A 125 -24.64 7.46 11.65
N PRO A 126 -24.49 6.18 11.28
CA PRO A 126 -24.74 5.10 12.23
C PRO A 126 -23.72 5.17 13.40
N PRO A 127 -24.15 4.90 14.64
CA PRO A 127 -23.29 4.99 15.84
C PRO A 127 -21.98 4.21 15.73
N ILE A 128 -22.00 3.06 15.04
CA ILE A 128 -20.82 2.23 14.83
C ILE A 128 -19.73 2.94 13.99
N ALA A 129 -20.11 3.80 13.06
CA ALA A 129 -19.16 4.59 12.26
C ALA A 129 -18.41 5.59 13.14
N MET A 130 -19.11 6.24 14.09
CA MET A 130 -18.50 7.17 15.04
C MET A 130 -17.55 6.44 16.01
N ILE A 131 -17.96 5.29 16.54
CA ILE A 131 -17.11 4.47 17.42
C ILE A 131 -15.85 3.99 16.68
N SER A 132 -15.98 3.58 15.42
CA SER A 132 -14.87 3.16 14.58
C SER A 132 -13.87 4.29 14.32
N ALA A 133 -14.37 5.50 14.05
CA ALA A 133 -13.52 6.68 13.88
C ALA A 133 -12.79 7.06 15.17
N MET A 134 -13.47 7.00 16.32
CA MET A 134 -12.85 7.27 17.63
C MET A 134 -11.72 6.29 17.96
N ARG A 135 -11.90 5.00 17.68
CA ARG A 135 -10.87 3.98 17.91
C ARG A 135 -9.58 4.25 17.15
N LYS A 136 -9.67 4.81 15.94
CA LYS A 136 -8.49 5.19 15.14
C LYS A 136 -7.72 6.38 15.72
N GLN A 137 -8.36 7.19 16.55
CA GLN A 137 -7.72 8.35 17.18
C GLN A 137 -7.02 8.01 18.50
N THR A 138 -7.31 6.85 19.09
CA THR A 138 -6.79 6.43 20.40
C THR A 138 -5.67 5.38 20.31
N SER A 139 -5.29 4.93 19.11
CA SER A 139 -4.25 3.93 18.88
C SER A 139 -2.91 4.56 18.47
#